data_ad36ef2900032fe985b32c1f5fc82035
#
_entry.id   ad36ef2900032fe985b32c1f5fc82035
#
_cell.length_a   1.000
_cell.length_b   1.000
_cell.length_c   1.000
_cell.angle_alpha   90.00
_cell.angle_beta   90.00
_cell.angle_gamma   90.00
#
_symmetry.space_group_name_H-M   'P 1'
#
loop_
_entity.id
_entity.type
_entity.pdbx_description
1 polymer ?
#
loop_
_entity_poly.entity_id
_entity_poly.type
_entity_poly.pdbx_seq_one_letter_code
_entity_poly.pdbx_strand_id
1 'polypeptide(L)'
;MKFNLNVLQSFKINNYFYENFAMLFQFGFYSSVLLIFFTQGIIYSVLLLAKAVKIDNKSNYWLSLFIFLCSLYIAPWMLGFAGWYDNQPYRDILFYTPFQHLLFVGPIIFFYTQSLLNPSFKFSKKEALHLLPGFTYLMYIVAIWIYDKFILGDYYFYKDGMDKDFDDWYQKLGLLSMIVYFILSIRYYNVYKKLMLQVVSYADSILFKWIKTYLIAFLLMLLLPIIFDIMGYFFPEMKSYQGSWWFYLFFSIVMYYIAITGYSNPINSTIPFKMSFFDKNPILLLNSNNSDETETIIDIQYETFEEKNSPEIALWKSKIETIIQEEKLYQNPELTLADLAKKLETNASIISKTINQGFQMNFNDCINNYRIEAVKNSFANGEHKKSTLLGIAYDSGFNSKATFNRAFKKNTGKTPKEFIETL
;
A
#
# COMPACT_ATOMS: atom_id res chain seq x y z
N MET A 1 -51.42 -38.45 29.20
CA MET A 1 -50.68 -37.54 28.27
C MET A 1 -49.58 -36.85 29.03
N LYS A 2 -48.34 -37.39 29.00
CA LYS A 2 -47.19 -36.80 29.65
C LYS A 2 -46.58 -35.79 28.63
N PHE A 3 -46.87 -34.51 28.77
CA PHE A 3 -46.25 -33.47 28.01
C PHE A 3 -44.76 -33.37 28.42
N ASN A 4 -43.90 -33.41 27.42
CA ASN A 4 -42.46 -33.53 27.54
C ASN A 4 -41.88 -32.24 28.15
N LEU A 5 -41.55 -32.22 29.44
CA LEU A 5 -40.93 -31.10 30.15
C LEU A 5 -39.63 -30.58 29.47
N ASN A 6 -38.96 -31.44 28.72
CA ASN A 6 -37.73 -31.10 27.99
C ASN A 6 -37.98 -30.13 26.82
N VAL A 7 -39.14 -30.13 26.18
CA VAL A 7 -39.49 -29.21 25.10
C VAL A 7 -39.77 -27.81 25.65
N LEU A 8 -40.42 -27.72 26.82
CA LEU A 8 -40.67 -26.44 27.48
C LEU A 8 -39.40 -25.81 28.06
N GLN A 9 -38.43 -26.61 28.52
CA GLN A 9 -37.12 -26.11 28.93
C GLN A 9 -36.30 -25.62 27.74
N SER A 10 -36.31 -26.33 26.61
CA SER A 10 -35.60 -25.88 25.41
C SER A 10 -36.20 -24.59 24.82
N PHE A 11 -37.53 -24.42 24.87
CA PHE A 11 -38.19 -23.16 24.48
C PHE A 11 -37.91 -22.02 25.44
N LYS A 12 -37.82 -22.25 26.75
CA LYS A 12 -37.45 -21.24 27.73
C LYS A 12 -35.97 -20.82 27.57
N ILE A 13 -35.08 -21.77 27.35
CA ILE A 13 -33.66 -21.50 27.13
C ILE A 13 -33.47 -20.72 25.81
N ASN A 14 -34.17 -21.11 24.74
CA ASN A 14 -34.13 -20.36 23.48
C ASN A 14 -34.70 -18.93 23.63
N ASN A 15 -35.87 -18.76 24.27
CA ASN A 15 -36.39 -17.39 24.48
C ASN A 15 -35.49 -16.55 25.38
N TYR A 16 -34.90 -17.12 26.44
CA TYR A 16 -33.95 -16.42 27.29
C TYR A 16 -32.68 -16.05 26.52
N PHE A 17 -32.21 -16.91 25.62
CA PHE A 17 -31.06 -16.63 24.75
C PHE A 17 -31.40 -15.56 23.71
N TYR A 18 -32.61 -15.61 23.11
CA TYR A 18 -33.08 -14.59 22.16
C TYR A 18 -33.32 -13.23 22.81
N GLU A 19 -33.91 -13.19 24.02
CA GLU A 19 -34.11 -11.93 24.75
C GLU A 19 -32.78 -11.33 25.20
N ASN A 20 -31.84 -12.12 25.71
CA ASN A 20 -30.50 -11.63 26.06
C ASN A 20 -29.68 -11.21 24.82
N PHE A 21 -29.81 -11.93 23.71
CA PHE A 21 -29.12 -11.57 22.47
C PHE A 21 -29.73 -10.32 21.83
N ALA A 22 -31.07 -10.15 21.89
CA ALA A 22 -31.76 -8.94 21.42
C ALA A 22 -31.42 -7.70 22.30
N MET A 23 -31.17 -7.92 23.61
CA MET A 23 -30.64 -6.83 24.48
C MET A 23 -29.16 -6.54 24.25
N LEU A 24 -28.39 -7.53 23.76
CA LEU A 24 -26.97 -7.35 23.49
C LEU A 24 -26.70 -6.49 22.27
N PHE A 25 -27.56 -6.53 21.24
CA PHE A 25 -27.38 -5.79 20.00
C PHE A 25 -28.74 -5.40 19.40
N GLN A 26 -29.02 -4.11 19.41
CA GLN A 26 -30.23 -3.58 18.78
C GLN A 26 -29.99 -3.39 17.28
N PHE A 27 -30.60 -4.23 16.45
CA PHE A 27 -30.48 -4.19 14.99
C PHE A 27 -31.27 -3.02 14.39
N GLY A 28 -30.73 -1.82 14.50
CA GLY A 28 -31.21 -0.65 13.78
C GLY A 28 -30.52 -0.47 12.42
N PHE A 29 -31.00 0.45 11.58
CA PHE A 29 -30.41 0.74 10.28
C PHE A 29 -28.92 1.11 10.43
N TYR A 30 -28.60 2.03 11.33
CA TYR A 30 -27.25 2.56 11.54
C TYR A 30 -26.26 1.46 12.01
N SER A 31 -26.64 0.69 13.00
CA SER A 31 -25.82 -0.40 13.54
C SER A 31 -25.64 -1.53 12.55
N SER A 32 -26.70 -1.93 11.83
CA SER A 32 -26.65 -3.06 10.88
C SER A 32 -25.77 -2.79 9.68
N VAL A 33 -25.80 -1.58 9.12
CA VAL A 33 -24.93 -1.21 8.01
C VAL A 33 -23.47 -1.23 8.43
N LEU A 34 -23.12 -0.65 9.58
CA LEU A 34 -21.74 -0.68 10.09
C LEU A 34 -21.30 -2.12 10.46
N LEU A 35 -22.22 -2.98 10.95
CA LEU A 35 -21.93 -4.37 11.24
C LEU A 35 -21.52 -5.16 9.99
N ILE A 36 -22.15 -4.89 8.84
CA ILE A 36 -21.77 -5.49 7.56
C ILE A 36 -20.31 -5.17 7.24
N PHE A 37 -19.92 -3.89 7.29
CA PHE A 37 -18.56 -3.46 7.01
C PHE A 37 -17.54 -3.94 8.05
N PHE A 38 -17.92 -3.93 9.33
CA PHE A 38 -17.10 -4.48 10.40
C PHE A 38 -16.80 -5.97 10.16
N THR A 39 -17.86 -6.76 9.94
CA THR A 39 -17.72 -8.21 9.69
C THR A 39 -16.86 -8.49 8.46
N GLN A 40 -17.09 -7.76 7.36
CA GLN A 40 -16.27 -7.89 6.17
C GLN A 40 -14.81 -7.50 6.42
N GLY A 41 -14.56 -6.43 7.18
CA GLY A 41 -13.21 -6.03 7.58
C GLY A 41 -12.49 -7.13 8.35
N ILE A 42 -13.14 -7.74 9.32
CA ILE A 42 -12.58 -8.89 10.07
C ILE A 42 -12.33 -10.09 9.15
N ILE A 43 -13.28 -10.43 8.27
CA ILE A 43 -13.11 -11.55 7.31
C ILE A 43 -11.90 -11.29 6.39
N TYR A 44 -11.80 -10.11 5.77
CA TYR A 44 -10.68 -9.80 4.89
C TYR A 44 -9.34 -9.72 5.64
N SER A 45 -9.34 -9.25 6.89
CA SER A 45 -8.14 -9.29 7.73
C SER A 45 -7.66 -10.73 7.92
N VAL A 46 -8.54 -11.65 8.28
CA VAL A 46 -8.23 -13.08 8.44
C VAL A 46 -7.78 -13.70 7.12
N LEU A 47 -8.47 -13.42 6.02
CA LEU A 47 -8.10 -13.93 4.69
C LEU A 47 -6.71 -13.43 4.23
N LEU A 48 -6.39 -12.16 4.47
CA LEU A 48 -5.07 -11.60 4.20
C LEU A 48 -3.99 -12.24 5.07
N LEU A 49 -4.29 -12.48 6.35
CA LEU A 49 -3.39 -13.19 7.27
C LEU A 49 -3.13 -14.62 6.79
N ALA A 50 -4.17 -15.36 6.44
CA ALA A 50 -4.05 -16.71 5.90
C ALA A 50 -3.24 -16.75 4.59
N LYS A 51 -3.47 -15.75 3.70
CA LYS A 51 -2.70 -15.58 2.47
C LYS A 51 -1.24 -15.27 2.77
N ALA A 52 -0.95 -14.42 3.78
CA ALA A 52 0.39 -14.06 4.20
C ALA A 52 1.19 -15.31 4.66
N VAL A 53 0.57 -16.15 5.49
CA VAL A 53 1.16 -17.39 5.98
C VAL A 53 1.39 -18.39 4.84
N LYS A 54 0.41 -18.56 3.93
CA LYS A 54 0.48 -19.55 2.85
C LYS A 54 1.55 -19.24 1.81
N ILE A 55 1.76 -17.95 1.49
CA ILE A 55 2.63 -17.50 0.38
C ILE A 55 3.94 -16.89 0.91
N ASP A 56 4.15 -16.84 2.23
CA ASP A 56 5.26 -16.14 2.92
C ASP A 56 5.37 -14.65 2.47
N ASN A 57 4.22 -14.00 2.32
CA ASN A 57 4.17 -12.62 1.87
C ASN A 57 4.08 -11.64 3.04
N LYS A 58 5.20 -11.01 3.39
CA LYS A 58 5.30 -10.08 4.52
C LYS A 58 4.36 -8.88 4.40
N SER A 59 4.09 -8.38 3.20
CA SER A 59 3.21 -7.22 3.01
C SER A 59 1.78 -7.53 3.43
N ASN A 60 1.29 -8.75 3.21
CA ASN A 60 -0.07 -9.14 3.58
C ASN A 60 -0.28 -9.18 5.11
N TYR A 61 0.77 -9.42 5.93
CA TYR A 61 0.67 -9.29 7.39
C TYR A 61 0.33 -7.85 7.79
N TRP A 62 1.03 -6.87 7.22
CA TRP A 62 0.81 -5.46 7.52
C TRP A 62 -0.54 -4.97 7.03
N LEU A 63 -0.96 -5.39 5.84
CA LEU A 63 -2.28 -5.04 5.31
C LEU A 63 -3.40 -5.68 6.13
N SER A 64 -3.24 -6.93 6.55
CA SER A 64 -4.16 -7.62 7.45
C SER A 64 -4.34 -6.83 8.76
N LEU A 65 -3.22 -6.46 9.38
CA LEU A 65 -3.23 -5.68 10.62
C LEU A 65 -3.86 -4.30 10.42
N PHE A 66 -3.57 -3.62 9.32
CA PHE A 66 -4.21 -2.34 8.99
C PHE A 66 -5.74 -2.46 8.90
N ILE A 67 -6.26 -3.44 8.14
CA ILE A 67 -7.71 -3.66 8.01
C ILE A 67 -8.34 -4.03 9.34
N PHE A 68 -7.65 -4.83 10.16
CA PHE A 68 -8.10 -5.16 11.51
C PHE A 68 -8.26 -3.92 12.39
N LEU A 69 -7.24 -3.04 12.43
CA LEU A 69 -7.32 -1.79 13.21
C LEU A 69 -8.39 -0.83 12.69
N CYS A 70 -8.58 -0.76 11.38
CA CYS A 70 -9.69 0.01 10.79
C CYS A 70 -11.06 -0.57 11.20
N SER A 71 -11.19 -1.90 11.27
CA SER A 71 -12.42 -2.53 11.75
C SER A 71 -12.68 -2.22 13.23
N LEU A 72 -11.63 -2.28 14.06
CA LEU A 72 -11.75 -1.88 15.47
C LEU A 72 -12.14 -0.40 15.63
N TYR A 73 -11.68 0.47 14.75
CA TYR A 73 -12.04 1.90 14.77
C TYR A 73 -13.53 2.14 14.50
N ILE A 74 -14.18 1.27 13.73
CA ILE A 74 -15.63 1.33 13.46
C ILE A 74 -16.44 0.75 14.63
N ALA A 75 -15.87 -0.20 15.39
CA ALA A 75 -16.59 -0.99 16.38
C ALA A 75 -17.35 -0.17 17.44
N PRO A 76 -16.79 0.89 18.09
CA PRO A 76 -17.50 1.66 19.10
C PRO A 76 -18.77 2.32 18.57
N TRP A 77 -18.73 2.81 17.34
CA TRP A 77 -19.88 3.45 16.71
C TRP A 77 -20.95 2.44 16.30
N MET A 78 -20.52 1.31 15.73
CA MET A 78 -21.42 0.19 15.44
C MET A 78 -22.15 -0.30 16.69
N LEU A 79 -21.40 -0.54 17.78
CA LEU A 79 -21.94 -1.02 19.06
C LEU A 79 -22.75 0.07 19.77
N GLY A 80 -22.31 1.33 19.69
CA GLY A 80 -23.04 2.48 20.24
C GLY A 80 -24.41 2.64 19.60
N PHE A 81 -24.50 2.58 18.26
CA PHE A 81 -25.78 2.56 17.54
C PHE A 81 -26.63 1.31 17.81
N ALA A 82 -26.02 0.24 18.33
CA ALA A 82 -26.70 -0.95 18.79
C ALA A 82 -27.17 -0.87 20.27
N GLY A 83 -27.07 0.32 20.91
CA GLY A 83 -27.60 0.56 22.25
C GLY A 83 -26.61 0.26 23.40
N TRP A 84 -25.32 0.04 23.11
CA TRP A 84 -24.33 -0.29 24.15
C TRP A 84 -24.05 0.87 25.09
N TYR A 85 -24.14 2.12 24.64
CA TYR A 85 -23.95 3.30 25.51
C TYR A 85 -25.01 3.44 26.60
N ASP A 86 -26.22 2.90 26.36
CA ASP A 86 -27.34 3.00 27.30
C ASP A 86 -27.38 1.87 28.33
N ASN A 87 -26.59 0.79 28.13
CA ASN A 87 -26.68 -0.45 28.89
C ASN A 87 -25.38 -0.82 29.58
N GLN A 88 -25.42 -1.08 30.90
CA GLN A 88 -24.34 -1.72 31.63
C GLN A 88 -24.41 -3.25 31.54
N PRO A 89 -23.27 -3.96 31.45
CA PRO A 89 -21.87 -3.50 31.53
C PRO A 89 -21.26 -3.05 30.18
N TYR A 90 -22.05 -3.00 29.11
CA TYR A 90 -21.56 -2.76 27.73
C TYR A 90 -20.99 -1.36 27.56
N ARG A 91 -21.53 -0.35 28.25
CA ARG A 91 -20.98 0.98 28.29
C ARG A 91 -19.51 0.99 28.76
N ASP A 92 -19.21 0.23 29.81
CA ASP A 92 -17.85 0.13 30.32
C ASP A 92 -16.91 -0.51 29.33
N ILE A 93 -17.37 -1.51 28.58
CA ILE A 93 -16.57 -2.15 27.52
C ILE A 93 -16.23 -1.11 26.43
N LEU A 94 -17.18 -0.26 26.02
CA LEU A 94 -16.94 0.77 25.02
C LEU A 94 -15.92 1.81 25.49
N PHE A 95 -15.99 2.22 26.75
CA PHE A 95 -15.12 3.29 27.26
C PHE A 95 -13.71 2.82 27.62
N TYR A 96 -13.57 1.62 28.21
CA TYR A 96 -12.29 1.15 28.69
C TYR A 96 -11.56 0.21 27.71
N THR A 97 -12.22 -0.23 26.63
CA THR A 97 -11.53 -1.02 25.60
C THR A 97 -10.90 -0.08 24.57
N PRO A 98 -9.59 -0.22 24.32
CA PRO A 98 -8.91 0.63 23.36
C PRO A 98 -9.26 0.22 21.92
N PHE A 99 -10.42 0.65 21.41
CA PHE A 99 -10.84 0.40 20.03
C PHE A 99 -10.09 1.28 19.02
N GLN A 100 -9.66 2.45 19.44
CA GLN A 100 -9.00 3.42 18.57
C GLN A 100 -7.48 3.30 18.66
N HIS A 101 -6.86 2.94 17.55
CA HIS A 101 -5.41 2.67 17.49
C HIS A 101 -4.70 3.59 16.50
N LEU A 102 -5.04 4.89 16.48
CA LEU A 102 -4.58 5.87 15.49
C LEU A 102 -3.06 5.98 15.40
N LEU A 103 -2.35 5.86 16.53
CA LEU A 103 -0.88 5.94 16.57
C LEU A 103 -0.18 4.70 15.99
N PHE A 104 -0.89 3.58 15.82
CA PHE A 104 -0.37 2.41 15.09
C PHE A 104 -0.62 2.49 13.59
N VAL A 105 -1.69 3.15 13.17
CA VAL A 105 -2.13 3.16 11.76
C VAL A 105 -1.05 3.73 10.84
N GLY A 106 -0.47 4.86 11.19
CA GLY A 106 0.60 5.50 10.40
C GLY A 106 1.82 4.59 10.17
N PRO A 107 2.49 4.10 11.23
CA PRO A 107 3.60 3.16 11.09
C PRO A 107 3.26 1.90 10.28
N ILE A 108 2.09 1.29 10.51
CA ILE A 108 1.67 0.06 9.81
C ILE A 108 1.54 0.29 8.30
N ILE A 109 0.97 1.41 7.87
CA ILE A 109 0.90 1.78 6.45
C ILE A 109 2.28 1.92 5.84
N PHE A 110 3.20 2.52 6.57
CA PHE A 110 4.57 2.67 6.12
C PHE A 110 5.29 1.32 6.01
N PHE A 111 5.12 0.42 6.99
CA PHE A 111 5.68 -0.95 6.92
C PHE A 111 5.03 -1.77 5.81
N TYR A 112 3.73 -1.59 5.56
CA TYR A 112 3.07 -2.18 4.40
C TYR A 112 3.73 -1.72 3.10
N THR A 113 3.94 -0.42 2.95
CA THR A 113 4.58 0.16 1.76
C THR A 113 6.00 -0.36 1.58
N GLN A 114 6.80 -0.41 2.66
CA GLN A 114 8.16 -0.94 2.63
C GLN A 114 8.19 -2.43 2.26
N SER A 115 7.37 -3.25 2.92
CA SER A 115 7.35 -4.70 2.69
C SER A 115 6.78 -5.08 1.33
N LEU A 116 5.90 -4.27 0.75
CA LEU A 116 5.34 -4.49 -0.58
C LEU A 116 6.35 -4.16 -1.68
N LEU A 117 7.13 -3.09 -1.50
CA LEU A 117 8.10 -2.61 -2.49
C LEU A 117 9.47 -3.26 -2.36
N ASN A 118 9.81 -3.78 -1.20
CA ASN A 118 11.16 -4.30 -0.92
C ASN A 118 11.10 -5.70 -0.29
N PRO A 119 11.43 -6.76 -1.04
CA PRO A 119 11.46 -8.13 -0.52
C PRO A 119 12.50 -8.33 0.59
N SER A 120 13.56 -7.51 0.64
CA SER A 120 14.59 -7.55 1.69
C SER A 120 14.17 -6.82 2.98
N PHE A 121 12.97 -6.22 3.04
CA PHE A 121 12.50 -5.57 4.24
C PHE A 121 12.40 -6.58 5.39
N LYS A 122 13.06 -6.25 6.51
CA LYS A 122 13.02 -7.01 7.77
C LYS A 122 12.56 -6.09 8.88
N PHE A 123 11.53 -6.51 9.60
CA PHE A 123 11.10 -5.80 10.79
C PHE A 123 12.13 -6.00 11.91
N SER A 124 12.82 -4.96 12.27
CA SER A 124 13.89 -4.95 13.27
C SER A 124 13.51 -4.14 14.51
N LYS A 125 14.41 -4.08 15.49
CA LYS A 125 14.22 -3.25 16.70
C LYS A 125 14.05 -1.76 16.38
N LYS A 126 14.66 -1.27 15.29
CA LYS A 126 14.52 0.13 14.86
C LYS A 126 13.11 0.42 14.37
N GLU A 127 12.54 -0.48 13.56
CA GLU A 127 11.16 -0.36 13.10
C GLU A 127 10.17 -0.51 14.25
N ALA A 128 10.47 -1.36 15.25
CA ALA A 128 9.62 -1.51 16.42
C ALA A 128 9.49 -0.20 17.25
N LEU A 129 10.49 0.68 17.24
CA LEU A 129 10.42 1.97 17.92
C LEU A 129 9.32 2.88 17.34
N HIS A 130 8.97 2.74 16.09
CA HIS A 130 7.85 3.49 15.49
C HIS A 130 6.49 3.12 16.09
N LEU A 131 6.35 1.95 16.70
CA LEU A 131 5.14 1.52 17.38
C LEU A 131 5.07 1.96 18.86
N LEU A 132 6.17 2.47 19.41
CA LEU A 132 6.25 2.86 20.83
C LEU A 132 5.16 3.86 21.25
N PRO A 133 4.84 4.92 20.48
CA PRO A 133 3.77 5.85 20.85
C PRO A 133 2.40 5.18 20.98
N GLY A 134 2.10 4.20 20.14
CA GLY A 134 0.87 3.40 20.22
C GLY A 134 0.86 2.54 21.48
N PHE A 135 1.96 1.87 21.81
CA PHE A 135 2.06 1.08 23.05
C PHE A 135 1.97 1.93 24.30
N THR A 136 2.58 3.13 24.34
CA THR A 136 2.45 4.03 25.49
C THR A 136 1.00 4.45 25.71
N TYR A 137 0.25 4.71 24.63
CA TYR A 137 -1.19 5.00 24.73
C TYR A 137 -1.99 3.78 25.25
N LEU A 138 -1.71 2.57 24.79
CA LEU A 138 -2.36 1.36 25.33
C LEU A 138 -2.10 1.19 26.84
N MET A 139 -0.86 1.41 27.27
CA MET A 139 -0.52 1.36 28.71
C MET A 139 -1.26 2.44 29.49
N TYR A 140 -1.44 3.63 28.94
CA TYR A 140 -2.22 4.70 29.54
C TYR A 140 -3.70 4.30 29.73
N ILE A 141 -4.36 3.74 28.71
CA ILE A 141 -5.75 3.24 28.82
C ILE A 141 -5.89 2.16 29.91
N VAL A 142 -4.94 1.22 29.97
CA VAL A 142 -4.93 0.18 31.00
C VAL A 142 -4.76 0.80 32.40
N ALA A 143 -3.90 1.82 32.55
CA ALA A 143 -3.71 2.51 33.80
C ALA A 143 -4.98 3.26 34.26
N ILE A 144 -5.69 3.91 33.33
CA ILE A 144 -6.99 4.56 33.57
C ILE A 144 -8.01 3.53 34.06
N TRP A 145 -8.13 2.40 33.36
CA TRP A 145 -9.06 1.35 33.73
C TRP A 145 -8.80 0.80 35.14
N ILE A 146 -7.51 0.55 35.49
CA ILE A 146 -7.12 0.10 36.82
C ILE A 146 -7.45 1.15 37.86
N TYR A 147 -7.14 2.41 37.61
CA TYR A 147 -7.37 3.52 38.53
C TYR A 147 -8.86 3.68 38.83
N ASP A 148 -9.71 3.82 37.80
CA ASP A 148 -11.13 4.04 37.97
C ASP A 148 -11.83 2.85 38.65
N LYS A 149 -11.53 1.62 38.23
CA LYS A 149 -12.27 0.42 38.68
C LYS A 149 -11.77 -0.15 40.01
N PHE A 150 -10.46 -0.08 40.29
CA PHE A 150 -9.88 -0.77 41.45
C PHE A 150 -9.36 0.19 42.54
N ILE A 151 -9.01 1.42 42.21
CA ILE A 151 -8.48 2.40 43.16
C ILE A 151 -9.58 3.37 43.59
N LEU A 152 -10.24 4.00 42.66
CA LEU A 152 -11.26 5.03 42.95
C LEU A 152 -12.64 4.39 43.16
N GLY A 153 -12.98 3.34 42.43
CA GLY A 153 -14.30 2.71 42.47
C GLY A 153 -15.41 3.55 41.82
N ASP A 154 -15.03 4.58 41.06
CA ASP A 154 -15.94 5.51 40.39
C ASP A 154 -15.35 5.92 39.01
N TYR A 155 -16.18 6.52 38.17
CA TYR A 155 -15.77 7.03 36.85
C TYR A 155 -15.15 8.42 37.03
N TYR A 156 -13.84 8.53 36.90
CA TYR A 156 -13.16 9.82 36.90
C TYR A 156 -12.82 10.27 35.47
N PHE A 157 -12.07 9.42 34.73
CA PHE A 157 -11.61 9.78 33.38
C PHE A 157 -12.71 9.74 32.34
N TYR A 158 -13.63 8.79 32.43
CA TYR A 158 -14.76 8.65 31.48
C TYR A 158 -16.10 9.10 32.05
N LYS A 159 -16.09 10.03 32.99
CA LYS A 159 -17.30 10.65 33.49
C LYS A 159 -18.00 11.40 32.35
N ASP A 160 -19.31 11.15 32.21
CA ASP A 160 -20.15 11.73 31.15
C ASP A 160 -19.75 11.30 29.72
N GLY A 161 -19.02 10.19 29.56
CA GLY A 161 -18.63 9.65 28.26
C GLY A 161 -17.49 10.41 27.56
N MET A 162 -16.78 11.25 28.32
CA MET A 162 -15.67 12.04 27.80
C MET A 162 -14.39 11.71 28.55
N ASP A 163 -13.30 11.41 27.82
CA ASP A 163 -11.96 11.38 28.39
C ASP A 163 -11.52 12.82 28.69
N LYS A 164 -11.39 13.14 29.96
CA LYS A 164 -11.12 14.53 30.40
C LYS A 164 -9.78 15.06 29.94
N ASP A 165 -8.79 14.18 29.74
CA ASP A 165 -7.41 14.63 29.63
C ASP A 165 -6.76 14.37 28.27
N PHE A 166 -7.29 13.42 27.45
CA PHE A 166 -6.54 12.93 26.29
C PHE A 166 -7.31 12.82 24.96
N ASP A 167 -8.63 12.87 24.93
CA ASP A 167 -9.41 12.56 23.74
C ASP A 167 -9.06 13.49 22.55
N ASP A 168 -9.11 14.78 22.75
CA ASP A 168 -8.74 15.76 21.73
C ASP A 168 -7.28 15.67 21.29
N TRP A 169 -6.38 15.42 22.22
CA TRP A 169 -4.95 15.28 21.95
C TRP A 169 -4.63 14.04 21.15
N TYR A 170 -5.23 12.92 21.52
CA TYR A 170 -5.01 11.65 20.86
C TYR A 170 -5.44 11.66 19.40
N GLN A 171 -6.63 12.22 19.11
CA GLN A 171 -7.15 12.35 17.75
C GLN A 171 -6.22 13.22 16.88
N LYS A 172 -5.81 14.38 17.38
CA LYS A 172 -4.90 15.30 16.68
C LYS A 172 -3.51 14.68 16.47
N LEU A 173 -2.96 14.04 17.50
CA LEU A 173 -1.66 13.38 17.41
C LEU A 173 -1.70 12.17 16.47
N GLY A 174 -2.77 11.41 16.48
CA GLY A 174 -3.01 10.31 15.57
C GLY A 174 -3.07 10.77 14.11
N LEU A 175 -3.80 11.84 13.82
CA LEU A 175 -3.87 12.44 12.49
C LEU A 175 -2.50 12.95 12.04
N LEU A 176 -1.77 13.66 12.90
CA LEU A 176 -0.42 14.12 12.62
C LEU A 176 0.52 12.94 12.30
N SER A 177 0.48 11.89 13.12
CA SER A 177 1.24 10.66 12.87
C SER A 177 0.93 10.06 11.50
N MET A 178 -0.34 9.90 11.17
CA MET A 178 -0.75 9.35 9.87
C MET A 178 -0.27 10.21 8.69
N ILE A 179 -0.31 11.55 8.80
CA ILE A 179 0.21 12.46 7.77
C ILE A 179 1.72 12.29 7.60
N VAL A 180 2.49 12.24 8.69
CA VAL A 180 3.95 12.05 8.64
C VAL A 180 4.29 10.74 7.93
N TYR A 181 3.68 9.62 8.35
CA TYR A 181 3.95 8.31 7.74
C TYR A 181 3.43 8.20 6.30
N PHE A 182 2.39 8.93 5.95
CA PHE A 182 1.94 9.05 4.57
C PHE A 182 2.97 9.74 3.68
N ILE A 183 3.53 10.86 4.13
CA ILE A 183 4.61 11.56 3.42
C ILE A 183 5.83 10.63 3.26
N LEU A 184 6.20 9.89 4.30
CA LEU A 184 7.29 8.92 4.25
C LEU A 184 7.00 7.79 3.26
N SER A 185 5.77 7.30 3.20
CA SER A 185 5.34 6.27 2.24
C SER A 185 5.42 6.77 0.80
N ILE A 186 5.00 8.01 0.53
CA ILE A 186 5.15 8.64 -0.79
C ILE A 186 6.63 8.80 -1.16
N ARG A 187 7.46 9.27 -0.21
CA ARG A 187 8.89 9.40 -0.43
C ARG A 187 9.53 8.06 -0.78
N TYR A 188 9.22 7.01 -0.02
CA TYR A 188 9.72 5.66 -0.25
C TYR A 188 9.28 5.12 -1.62
N TYR A 189 8.01 5.31 -1.99
CA TYR A 189 7.49 4.97 -3.31
C TYR A 189 8.20 5.70 -4.44
N ASN A 190 8.46 7.00 -4.31
CA ASN A 190 9.15 7.78 -5.33
C ASN A 190 10.60 7.32 -5.53
N VAL A 191 11.29 6.96 -4.44
CA VAL A 191 12.64 6.39 -4.51
C VAL A 191 12.60 5.04 -5.21
N TYR A 192 11.70 4.15 -4.81
CA TYR A 192 11.51 2.86 -5.46
C TYR A 192 11.23 3.00 -6.96
N LYS A 193 10.36 3.93 -7.34
CA LYS A 193 10.06 4.21 -8.75
C LYS A 193 11.31 4.59 -9.54
N LYS A 194 12.15 5.46 -9.00
CA LYS A 194 13.40 5.87 -9.65
C LYS A 194 14.37 4.68 -9.80
N LEU A 195 14.46 3.83 -8.76
CA LEU A 195 15.27 2.60 -8.80
C LEU A 195 14.82 1.64 -9.91
N MET A 196 13.50 1.41 -10.00
CA MET A 196 12.96 0.52 -11.02
C MET A 196 13.28 0.98 -12.44
N LEU A 197 13.23 2.29 -12.71
CA LEU A 197 13.61 2.84 -14.02
C LEU A 197 15.08 2.59 -14.38
N GLN A 198 15.95 2.37 -13.38
CA GLN A 198 17.37 2.07 -13.59
C GLN A 198 17.66 0.59 -13.82
N VAL A 199 16.72 -0.30 -13.51
CA VAL A 199 17.01 -1.75 -13.41
C VAL A 199 16.16 -2.59 -14.35
N VAL A 200 14.92 -2.18 -14.63
CA VAL A 200 14.00 -2.96 -15.45
C VAL A 200 13.46 -2.17 -16.63
N SER A 201 13.30 -2.86 -17.77
CA SER A 201 12.75 -2.26 -19.00
C SER A 201 11.23 -2.16 -19.00
N TYR A 202 10.55 -2.71 -17.98
CA TYR A 202 9.09 -2.77 -17.84
C TYR A 202 8.57 -2.08 -16.58
N ALA A 203 9.35 -1.15 -16.03
CA ALA A 203 9.06 -0.46 -14.77
C ALA A 203 7.65 0.13 -14.66
N ASP A 204 7.00 0.42 -15.77
CA ASP A 204 5.70 1.11 -15.81
C ASP A 204 4.49 0.18 -15.84
N SER A 205 4.71 -1.14 -15.96
CA SER A 205 3.61 -1.99 -16.40
C SER A 205 2.60 -2.37 -15.32
N ILE A 206 3.01 -2.65 -14.08
CA ILE A 206 2.04 -3.23 -13.13
C ILE A 206 2.26 -2.76 -11.68
N LEU A 207 3.50 -2.68 -11.23
CA LEU A 207 3.85 -2.43 -9.83
C LEU A 207 3.35 -1.07 -9.29
N PHE A 208 3.35 -0.06 -10.13
CA PHE A 208 2.99 1.30 -9.73
C PHE A 208 1.47 1.55 -9.63
N LYS A 209 0.65 0.76 -10.33
CA LYS A 209 -0.80 0.99 -10.38
C LYS A 209 -1.45 0.73 -9.02
N TRP A 210 -1.17 -0.42 -8.41
CA TRP A 210 -1.75 -0.77 -7.10
C TRP A 210 -1.32 0.19 -6.01
N ILE A 211 -0.02 0.45 -5.87
CA ILE A 211 0.49 1.34 -4.83
C ILE A 211 -0.08 2.75 -4.96
N LYS A 212 -0.13 3.28 -6.19
CA LYS A 212 -0.76 4.59 -6.42
C LYS A 212 -2.21 4.58 -5.96
N THR A 213 -2.98 3.56 -6.32
CA THR A 213 -4.38 3.43 -5.94
C THR A 213 -4.55 3.31 -4.43
N TYR A 214 -3.71 2.50 -3.78
CA TYR A 214 -3.69 2.35 -2.34
C TYR A 214 -3.35 3.67 -1.61
N LEU A 215 -2.31 4.39 -2.05
CA LEU A 215 -1.93 5.68 -1.47
C LEU A 215 -3.03 6.74 -1.67
N ILE A 216 -3.74 6.73 -2.81
CA ILE A 216 -4.89 7.60 -3.04
C ILE A 216 -6.04 7.24 -2.08
N ALA A 217 -6.37 5.95 -1.93
CA ALA A 217 -7.41 5.51 -1.01
C ALA A 217 -7.08 5.89 0.44
N PHE A 218 -5.81 5.74 0.83
CA PHE A 218 -5.36 6.18 2.15
C PHE A 218 -5.41 7.71 2.31
N LEU A 219 -5.03 8.47 1.30
CA LEU A 219 -5.20 9.94 1.30
C LEU A 219 -6.67 10.33 1.50
N LEU A 220 -7.60 9.62 0.86
CA LEU A 220 -9.04 9.85 1.09
C LEU A 220 -9.42 9.60 2.54
N MET A 221 -8.91 8.53 3.18
CA MET A 221 -9.14 8.27 4.60
C MET A 221 -8.58 9.39 5.50
N LEU A 222 -7.42 9.96 5.17
CA LEU A 222 -6.84 11.10 5.89
C LEU A 222 -7.64 12.40 5.72
N LEU A 223 -8.24 12.60 4.56
CA LEU A 223 -9.03 13.81 4.28
C LEU A 223 -10.43 13.74 4.87
N LEU A 224 -10.98 12.56 5.14
CA LEU A 224 -12.34 12.41 5.67
C LEU A 224 -12.57 13.19 6.97
N PRO A 225 -11.74 13.10 8.03
CA PRO A 225 -11.94 13.88 9.24
C PRO A 225 -11.98 15.38 8.96
N ILE A 226 -11.07 15.88 8.14
CA ILE A 226 -10.97 17.29 7.78
C ILE A 226 -12.22 17.75 7.01
N ILE A 227 -12.68 16.94 6.06
CA ILE A 227 -13.89 17.21 5.27
C ILE A 227 -15.10 17.26 6.21
N PHE A 228 -15.23 16.31 7.13
CA PHE A 228 -16.36 16.26 8.07
C PHE A 228 -16.32 17.40 9.09
N ASP A 229 -15.16 17.84 9.55
CA ASP A 229 -15.00 19.00 10.40
C ASP A 229 -15.47 20.28 9.69
N ILE A 230 -15.06 20.47 8.42
CA ILE A 230 -15.50 21.61 7.60
C ILE A 230 -17.00 21.54 7.34
N MET A 231 -17.53 20.38 6.95
CA MET A 231 -18.97 20.19 6.73
C MET A 231 -19.77 20.45 8.01
N GLY A 232 -19.28 20.02 9.16
CA GLY A 232 -19.92 20.26 10.44
C GLY A 232 -19.93 21.74 10.88
N TYR A 233 -19.09 22.60 10.28
CA TYR A 233 -19.20 24.04 10.44
C TYR A 233 -20.41 24.62 9.69
N PHE A 234 -20.67 24.14 8.47
CA PHE A 234 -21.81 24.58 7.65
C PHE A 234 -23.12 23.85 8.00
N PHE A 235 -23.03 22.60 8.43
CA PHE A 235 -24.14 21.71 8.76
C PHE A 235 -23.95 21.14 10.18
N PRO A 236 -24.38 21.87 11.23
CA PRO A 236 -24.16 21.45 12.63
C PRO A 236 -24.72 20.06 12.95
N GLU A 237 -25.74 19.61 12.24
CA GLU A 237 -26.33 18.27 12.38
C GLU A 237 -25.31 17.14 12.13
N MET A 238 -24.32 17.40 11.30
CA MET A 238 -23.24 16.42 11.02
C MET A 238 -22.32 16.18 12.22
N LYS A 239 -22.26 17.12 13.18
CA LYS A 239 -21.52 16.94 14.44
C LYS A 239 -22.32 16.21 15.51
N SER A 240 -23.61 15.97 15.27
CA SER A 240 -24.43 15.16 16.16
C SER A 240 -23.96 13.69 16.17
N TYR A 241 -24.36 12.95 17.20
CA TYR A 241 -24.10 11.51 17.26
C TYR A 241 -24.60 10.78 16.00
N GLN A 242 -25.82 11.06 15.56
CA GLN A 242 -26.37 10.47 14.32
C GLN A 242 -25.65 10.96 13.06
N GLY A 243 -25.23 12.24 13.00
CA GLY A 243 -24.48 12.81 11.89
C GLY A 243 -23.11 12.16 11.71
N SER A 244 -22.46 11.79 12.81
CA SER A 244 -21.16 11.08 12.79
C SER A 244 -21.22 9.73 12.09
N TRP A 245 -22.37 9.10 11.98
CA TRP A 245 -22.56 7.86 11.25
C TRP A 245 -22.10 7.96 9.79
N TRP A 246 -22.34 9.09 9.13
CA TRP A 246 -21.91 9.31 7.75
C TRP A 246 -20.40 9.24 7.60
N PHE A 247 -19.65 9.78 8.56
CA PHE A 247 -18.19 9.67 8.58
C PHE A 247 -17.76 8.20 8.62
N TYR A 248 -18.31 7.41 9.55
CA TYR A 248 -17.95 6.01 9.69
C TYR A 248 -18.40 5.15 8.51
N LEU A 249 -19.50 5.50 7.85
CA LEU A 249 -19.94 4.86 6.62
C LEU A 249 -18.93 5.09 5.48
N PHE A 250 -18.54 6.33 5.21
CA PHE A 250 -17.57 6.64 4.15
C PHE A 250 -16.19 6.04 4.46
N PHE A 251 -15.75 6.11 5.70
CA PHE A 251 -14.53 5.45 6.15
C PHE A 251 -14.58 3.93 5.87
N SER A 252 -15.69 3.29 6.21
CA SER A 252 -15.92 1.85 5.99
C SER A 252 -15.90 1.47 4.52
N ILE A 253 -16.47 2.28 3.63
CA ILE A 253 -16.45 2.06 2.18
C ILE A 253 -15.00 2.11 1.65
N VAL A 254 -14.20 3.09 2.07
CA VAL A 254 -12.79 3.19 1.65
C VAL A 254 -11.98 2.02 2.20
N MET A 255 -12.17 1.65 3.47
CA MET A 255 -11.55 0.47 4.08
C MET A 255 -11.89 -0.81 3.29
N TYR A 256 -13.15 -1.02 2.95
CA TYR A 256 -13.62 -2.17 2.17
C TYR A 256 -12.98 -2.22 0.79
N TYR A 257 -12.90 -1.09 0.11
CA TYR A 257 -12.20 -0.99 -1.17
C TYR A 257 -10.73 -1.40 -1.07
N ILE A 258 -10.00 -0.92 -0.03
CA ILE A 258 -8.61 -1.31 0.21
C ILE A 258 -8.50 -2.81 0.51
N ALA A 259 -9.42 -3.36 1.29
CA ALA A 259 -9.41 -4.77 1.68
C ALA A 259 -9.58 -5.71 0.47
N ILE A 260 -10.60 -5.48 -0.37
CA ILE A 260 -10.87 -6.29 -1.57
C ILE A 260 -9.73 -6.18 -2.57
N THR A 261 -9.34 -4.95 -2.91
CA THR A 261 -8.34 -4.72 -3.94
C THR A 261 -6.96 -5.19 -3.48
N GLY A 262 -6.62 -5.04 -2.19
CA GLY A 262 -5.39 -5.55 -1.61
C GLY A 262 -5.34 -7.09 -1.58
N TYR A 263 -6.46 -7.74 -1.24
CA TYR A 263 -6.56 -9.21 -1.28
C TYR A 263 -6.42 -9.76 -2.70
N SER A 264 -7.05 -9.09 -3.68
CA SER A 264 -7.02 -9.49 -5.10
C SER A 264 -5.69 -9.18 -5.78
N ASN A 265 -4.83 -8.37 -5.18
CA ASN A 265 -3.55 -7.98 -5.78
C ASN A 265 -2.51 -9.11 -5.67
N PRO A 266 -1.99 -9.62 -6.80
CA PRO A 266 -0.98 -10.69 -6.80
C PRO A 266 0.45 -10.18 -6.71
N ILE A 267 0.69 -8.85 -6.66
CA ILE A 267 1.99 -8.25 -6.98
C ILE A 267 2.91 -8.22 -5.77
N ASN A 268 4.12 -8.77 -5.97
CA ASN A 268 5.28 -8.61 -5.10
C ASN A 268 6.42 -7.99 -5.89
N SER A 269 7.15 -7.08 -5.28
CA SER A 269 8.44 -6.64 -5.83
C SER A 269 9.44 -7.78 -5.75
N THR A 270 10.23 -7.94 -6.81
CA THR A 270 11.29 -8.97 -6.88
C THR A 270 12.68 -8.39 -6.68
N ILE A 271 12.82 -7.07 -6.68
CA ILE A 271 14.13 -6.40 -6.66
C ILE A 271 14.42 -5.86 -5.25
N PRO A 272 15.40 -6.46 -4.55
CA PRO A 272 15.78 -6.02 -3.22
C PRO A 272 16.65 -4.76 -3.27
N PHE A 273 16.47 -3.87 -2.29
CA PHE A 273 17.30 -2.69 -2.10
C PHE A 273 17.44 -2.33 -0.62
N LYS A 274 18.51 -1.61 -0.28
CA LYS A 274 18.72 -1.03 1.05
C LYS A 274 18.50 0.49 0.96
N MET A 275 17.68 1.01 1.84
CA MET A 275 17.45 2.45 1.98
C MET A 275 17.40 2.78 3.47
N SER A 276 18.27 3.69 3.91
CA SER A 276 18.15 4.33 5.21
C SER A 276 17.28 5.57 5.09
N PHE A 277 16.57 5.92 6.17
CA PHE A 277 15.69 7.09 6.25
C PHE A 277 16.41 8.41 5.96
N PHE A 278 17.69 8.46 6.31
CA PHE A 278 18.52 9.65 6.20
C PHE A 278 19.41 9.69 4.96
N ASP A 279 19.55 8.56 4.27
CA ASP A 279 20.38 8.47 3.09
C ASP A 279 19.64 9.03 1.88
N LYS A 280 20.32 9.90 1.15
CA LYS A 280 19.81 10.45 -0.12
C LYS A 280 19.88 9.42 -1.24
N ASN A 281 20.79 8.45 -1.15
CA ASN A 281 21.09 7.48 -2.19
C ASN A 281 20.70 6.07 -1.71
N PRO A 282 19.72 5.41 -2.34
CA PRO A 282 19.41 4.03 -2.07
C PRO A 282 20.46 3.12 -2.71
N ILE A 283 20.75 2.00 -2.06
CA ILE A 283 21.68 0.98 -2.53
C ILE A 283 20.88 -0.19 -3.10
N LEU A 284 21.08 -0.51 -4.37
CA LEU A 284 20.51 -1.71 -5.00
C LEU A 284 21.35 -2.95 -4.63
N LEU A 285 20.63 -4.02 -4.30
CA LEU A 285 21.20 -5.34 -4.06
C LEU A 285 20.86 -6.21 -5.25
N LEU A 286 21.77 -6.33 -6.23
CA LEU A 286 21.62 -7.28 -7.33
C LEU A 286 22.44 -8.51 -7.00
N ASN A 287 21.78 -9.67 -6.88
CA ASN A 287 22.48 -10.94 -6.73
C ASN A 287 23.29 -11.23 -8.00
N SER A 288 24.60 -11.24 -7.90
CA SER A 288 25.42 -11.92 -8.89
C SER A 288 25.31 -13.43 -8.61
N ASN A 289 24.82 -14.21 -9.58
CA ASN A 289 24.73 -15.67 -9.50
C ASN A 289 26.08 -16.39 -9.47
N ASN A 290 27.16 -15.71 -9.13
CA ASN A 290 28.47 -16.32 -8.93
C ASN A 290 28.73 -16.49 -7.44
N SER A 291 29.14 -17.67 -7.07
CA SER A 291 29.32 -18.31 -5.77
C SER A 291 30.28 -17.62 -4.78
N ASP A 292 30.61 -16.35 -4.94
CA ASP A 292 31.31 -15.56 -3.95
C ASP A 292 30.40 -14.40 -3.53
N GLU A 293 30.19 -14.26 -2.23
CA GLU A 293 29.23 -13.39 -1.53
C GLU A 293 29.49 -11.88 -1.70
N THR A 294 29.86 -11.41 -2.86
CA THR A 294 29.91 -9.99 -3.17
C THR A 294 28.56 -9.52 -3.68
N GLU A 295 27.71 -9.05 -2.74
CA GLU A 295 26.56 -8.21 -3.10
C GLU A 295 27.05 -7.12 -4.05
N THR A 296 26.61 -7.15 -5.32
CA THR A 296 26.93 -6.04 -6.24
C THR A 296 26.17 -4.82 -5.79
N ILE A 297 26.85 -3.95 -5.06
CA ILE A 297 26.32 -2.70 -4.55
C ILE A 297 26.33 -1.71 -5.71
N ILE A 298 25.16 -1.38 -6.26
CA ILE A 298 25.02 -0.24 -7.16
C ILE A 298 24.68 0.96 -6.29
N ASP A 299 25.67 1.78 -5.99
CA ASP A 299 25.46 3.11 -5.44
C ASP A 299 24.89 3.98 -6.58
N ILE A 300 23.59 4.21 -6.55
CA ILE A 300 22.94 5.12 -7.50
C ILE A 300 23.20 6.53 -7.01
N GLN A 301 24.39 7.03 -7.28
CA GLN A 301 24.66 8.45 -7.20
C GLN A 301 23.76 9.11 -8.26
N TYR A 302 22.83 9.95 -7.79
CA TYR A 302 22.08 10.88 -8.65
C TYR A 302 23.02 11.98 -9.14
N GLU A 303 24.14 11.59 -9.74
CA GLU A 303 24.97 12.54 -10.46
C GLU A 303 24.15 13.04 -11.65
N THR A 304 24.03 14.33 -11.75
CA THR A 304 23.64 15.03 -12.97
C THR A 304 24.26 14.29 -14.16
N PHE A 305 23.50 14.08 -15.23
CA PHE A 305 23.95 13.46 -16.48
C PHE A 305 25.07 14.32 -17.11
N GLU A 306 26.18 14.50 -16.38
CA GLU A 306 27.36 15.14 -16.94
C GLU A 306 28.09 14.13 -17.81
N GLU A 307 28.20 14.45 -19.06
CA GLU A 307 28.91 13.67 -20.07
C GLU A 307 30.37 13.53 -19.66
N LYS A 308 30.73 12.41 -19.02
CA LYS A 308 32.11 12.00 -18.84
C LYS A 308 32.48 11.12 -20.00
N ASN A 309 33.04 11.75 -21.07
CA ASN A 309 33.63 11.05 -22.19
C ASN A 309 34.95 10.37 -21.77
N SER A 310 34.82 9.24 -21.03
CA SER A 310 35.97 8.39 -20.79
C SER A 310 36.05 7.33 -21.90
N PRO A 311 37.26 6.96 -22.39
CA PRO A 311 37.44 5.91 -23.38
C PRO A 311 36.78 4.60 -22.97
N GLU A 312 36.70 4.33 -21.68
CA GLU A 312 36.06 3.14 -21.11
C GLU A 312 34.54 3.16 -21.32
N ILE A 313 33.88 4.30 -21.09
CA ILE A 313 32.43 4.46 -21.30
C ILE A 313 32.11 4.31 -22.79
N ALA A 314 32.91 4.87 -23.68
CA ALA A 314 32.71 4.73 -25.11
C ALA A 314 32.83 3.27 -25.58
N LEU A 315 33.80 2.54 -25.06
CA LEU A 315 33.97 1.10 -25.34
C LEU A 315 32.75 0.27 -24.89
N TRP A 316 32.32 0.47 -23.64
CA TRP A 316 31.15 -0.25 -23.11
C TRP A 316 29.86 0.14 -23.82
N LYS A 317 29.70 1.42 -24.22
CA LYS A 317 28.56 1.89 -25.01
C LYS A 317 28.47 1.13 -26.32
N SER A 318 29.56 1.03 -27.08
CA SER A 318 29.59 0.26 -28.33
C SER A 318 29.24 -1.21 -28.12
N LYS A 319 29.79 -1.87 -27.09
CA LYS A 319 29.45 -3.27 -26.76
C LYS A 319 27.96 -3.45 -26.45
N ILE A 320 27.37 -2.52 -25.66
CA ILE A 320 25.95 -2.55 -25.32
C ILE A 320 25.09 -2.36 -26.58
N GLU A 321 25.42 -1.41 -27.46
CA GLU A 321 24.70 -1.20 -28.73
C GLU A 321 24.71 -2.44 -29.60
N THR A 322 25.90 -3.04 -29.79
CA THR A 322 26.08 -4.24 -30.61
C THR A 322 25.21 -5.40 -30.10
N ILE A 323 25.30 -5.75 -28.82
CA ILE A 323 24.60 -6.92 -28.29
C ILE A 323 23.07 -6.71 -28.26
N ILE A 324 22.60 -5.48 -27.98
CA ILE A 324 21.16 -5.19 -27.98
C ILE A 324 20.58 -5.32 -29.39
N GLN A 325 21.33 -4.90 -30.43
CA GLN A 325 20.88 -4.92 -31.81
C GLN A 325 21.02 -6.30 -32.44
N GLU A 326 22.16 -6.97 -32.29
CA GLU A 326 22.43 -8.28 -32.92
C GLU A 326 21.57 -9.38 -32.31
N GLU A 327 21.44 -9.46 -30.98
CA GLU A 327 20.62 -10.46 -30.30
C GLU A 327 19.17 -10.00 -30.14
N LYS A 328 18.82 -8.79 -30.56
CA LYS A 328 17.48 -8.19 -30.39
C LYS A 328 16.97 -8.26 -28.94
N LEU A 329 17.86 -8.06 -27.98
CA LEU A 329 17.52 -8.20 -26.55
C LEU A 329 16.34 -7.32 -26.11
N TYR A 330 16.10 -6.20 -26.81
CA TYR A 330 14.97 -5.32 -26.55
C TYR A 330 13.59 -5.99 -26.76
N GLN A 331 13.54 -7.11 -27.52
CA GLN A 331 12.30 -7.87 -27.71
C GLN A 331 11.89 -8.69 -26.48
N ASN A 332 12.82 -8.92 -25.55
CA ASN A 332 12.46 -9.51 -24.26
C ASN A 332 11.65 -8.50 -23.43
N PRO A 333 10.35 -8.75 -23.17
CA PRO A 333 9.50 -7.81 -22.43
C PRO A 333 9.91 -7.63 -20.95
N GLU A 334 10.65 -8.60 -20.39
CA GLU A 334 11.09 -8.61 -18.98
C GLU A 334 12.60 -8.40 -18.84
N LEU A 335 13.27 -7.82 -19.84
CA LEU A 335 14.70 -7.57 -19.80
C LEU A 335 15.08 -6.70 -18.61
N THR A 336 16.10 -7.16 -17.85
CA THR A 336 16.66 -6.46 -16.70
C THR A 336 18.10 -6.01 -16.96
N LEU A 337 18.59 -5.06 -16.17
CA LEU A 337 19.99 -4.63 -16.17
C LEU A 337 20.94 -5.78 -15.85
N ALA A 338 20.52 -6.69 -14.95
CA ALA A 338 21.30 -7.86 -14.58
C ALA A 338 21.42 -8.86 -15.74
N ASP A 339 20.37 -9.04 -16.54
CA ASP A 339 20.43 -9.90 -17.74
C ASP A 339 21.43 -9.35 -18.76
N LEU A 340 21.43 -8.04 -18.98
CA LEU A 340 22.38 -7.40 -19.88
C LEU A 340 23.82 -7.49 -19.37
N ALA A 341 24.02 -7.30 -18.06
CA ALA A 341 25.32 -7.44 -17.43
C ALA A 341 25.87 -8.89 -17.56
N LYS A 342 25.00 -9.88 -17.35
CA LYS A 342 25.33 -11.30 -17.51
C LYS A 342 25.72 -11.64 -18.96
N LYS A 343 25.01 -11.11 -19.93
CA LYS A 343 25.30 -11.29 -21.36
C LYS A 343 26.64 -10.70 -21.78
N LEU A 344 27.00 -9.57 -21.18
CA LEU A 344 28.26 -8.87 -21.44
C LEU A 344 29.40 -9.33 -20.52
N GLU A 345 29.19 -10.38 -19.72
CA GLU A 345 30.16 -10.94 -18.76
C GLU A 345 30.79 -9.88 -17.85
N THR A 346 29.95 -8.95 -17.37
CA THR A 346 30.37 -7.82 -16.54
C THR A 346 29.40 -7.60 -15.37
N ASN A 347 29.69 -6.62 -14.53
CA ASN A 347 28.80 -6.28 -13.43
C ASN A 347 27.74 -5.23 -13.83
N ALA A 348 26.60 -5.27 -13.14
CA ALA A 348 25.49 -4.38 -13.41
C ALA A 348 25.83 -2.89 -13.14
N SER A 349 26.82 -2.61 -12.28
CA SER A 349 27.26 -1.24 -11.98
C SER A 349 27.92 -0.57 -13.19
N ILE A 350 28.78 -1.30 -13.93
CA ILE A 350 29.40 -0.83 -15.16
C ILE A 350 28.33 -0.52 -16.21
N ILE A 351 27.36 -1.43 -16.40
CA ILE A 351 26.28 -1.24 -17.37
C ILE A 351 25.41 -0.03 -16.98
N SER A 352 25.01 0.08 -15.70
CA SER A 352 24.25 1.23 -15.20
C SER A 352 24.98 2.55 -15.43
N LYS A 353 26.28 2.61 -15.08
CA LYS A 353 27.11 3.80 -15.28
C LYS A 353 27.21 4.16 -16.78
N THR A 354 27.46 3.17 -17.64
CA THR A 354 27.55 3.40 -19.08
C THR A 354 26.24 3.89 -19.67
N ILE A 355 25.09 3.34 -19.25
CA ILE A 355 23.79 3.79 -19.75
C ILE A 355 23.51 5.21 -19.27
N ASN A 356 23.73 5.51 -17.99
CA ASN A 356 23.47 6.82 -17.44
C ASN A 356 24.39 7.92 -18.03
N GLN A 357 25.68 7.64 -18.21
CA GLN A 357 26.67 8.63 -18.66
C GLN A 357 26.89 8.60 -20.19
N GLY A 358 26.90 7.42 -20.80
CA GLY A 358 27.15 7.26 -22.24
C GLY A 358 25.91 7.46 -23.11
N PHE A 359 24.72 7.02 -22.65
CA PHE A 359 23.45 7.22 -23.37
C PHE A 359 22.64 8.41 -22.78
N GLN A 360 23.03 8.96 -21.65
CA GLN A 360 22.34 10.06 -20.96
C GLN A 360 20.86 9.74 -20.63
N MET A 361 20.57 8.52 -20.29
CA MET A 361 19.23 8.07 -19.97
C MET A 361 19.26 6.91 -18.95
N ASN A 362 18.12 6.58 -18.36
CA ASN A 362 18.00 5.39 -17.52
C ASN A 362 17.83 4.14 -18.38
N PHE A 363 17.99 2.95 -17.76
CA PHE A 363 17.87 1.66 -18.45
C PHE A 363 16.51 1.45 -19.13
N ASN A 364 15.41 1.81 -18.45
CA ASN A 364 14.06 1.68 -19.01
C ASN A 364 13.90 2.51 -20.29
N ASP A 365 14.33 3.76 -20.28
CA ASP A 365 14.27 4.64 -21.45
C ASP A 365 15.18 4.14 -22.56
N CYS A 366 16.37 3.67 -22.24
CA CYS A 366 17.32 3.12 -23.20
C CYS A 366 16.70 1.94 -23.98
N ILE A 367 16.19 0.94 -23.28
CA ILE A 367 15.57 -0.21 -23.94
C ILE A 367 14.29 0.17 -24.68
N ASN A 368 13.47 1.05 -24.12
CA ASN A 368 12.26 1.51 -24.81
C ASN A 368 12.57 2.28 -26.11
N ASN A 369 13.69 3.00 -26.20
CA ASN A 369 14.11 3.66 -27.44
C ASN A 369 14.37 2.62 -28.54
N TYR A 370 15.08 1.53 -28.25
CA TYR A 370 15.28 0.43 -29.24
C TYR A 370 13.95 -0.20 -29.67
N ARG A 371 13.03 -0.43 -28.72
CA ARG A 371 11.69 -0.93 -29.02
C ARG A 371 10.91 0.01 -29.94
N ILE A 372 10.97 1.34 -29.68
CA ILE A 372 10.28 2.33 -30.53
C ILE A 372 10.91 2.39 -31.92
N GLU A 373 12.22 2.31 -32.07
CA GLU A 373 12.85 2.27 -33.40
C GLU A 373 12.41 0.99 -34.17
N ALA A 374 12.30 -0.15 -33.50
CA ALA A 374 11.78 -1.37 -34.12
C ALA A 374 10.31 -1.17 -34.59
N VAL A 375 9.44 -0.55 -33.77
CA VAL A 375 8.06 -0.23 -34.15
C VAL A 375 8.01 0.72 -35.34
N LYS A 376 8.84 1.78 -35.36
CA LYS A 376 8.90 2.75 -36.48
C LYS A 376 9.31 2.06 -37.78
N ASN A 377 10.28 1.15 -37.72
CA ASN A 377 10.70 0.34 -38.88
C ASN A 377 9.55 -0.55 -39.36
N SER A 378 8.82 -1.23 -38.50
CA SER A 378 7.63 -2.00 -38.84
C SER A 378 6.52 -1.14 -39.48
N PHE A 379 6.33 0.08 -38.99
CA PHE A 379 5.37 1.01 -39.61
C PHE A 379 5.80 1.46 -41.03
N ALA A 380 7.10 1.77 -41.19
CA ALA A 380 7.67 2.13 -42.49
C ALA A 380 7.56 0.98 -43.52
N ASN A 381 7.71 -0.26 -43.04
CA ASN A 381 7.54 -1.47 -43.88
C ASN A 381 6.06 -1.81 -44.18
N GLY A 382 5.11 -1.01 -43.66
CA GLY A 382 3.68 -1.20 -43.92
C GLY A 382 3.03 -2.33 -43.10
N GLU A 383 3.70 -2.87 -42.08
CA GLU A 383 3.18 -3.97 -41.25
C GLU A 383 1.91 -3.56 -40.47
N HIS A 384 1.73 -2.25 -40.20
CA HIS A 384 0.50 -1.69 -39.60
C HIS A 384 -0.76 -1.91 -40.42
N LYS A 385 -0.63 -2.28 -41.76
CA LYS A 385 -1.74 -2.65 -42.59
C LYS A 385 -2.18 -4.11 -42.44
N LYS A 386 -1.30 -4.96 -41.90
CA LYS A 386 -1.52 -6.39 -41.72
C LYS A 386 -1.72 -6.80 -40.25
N SER A 387 -1.20 -6.02 -39.32
CA SER A 387 -1.20 -6.30 -37.87
C SER A 387 -1.74 -5.10 -37.10
N THR A 388 -2.26 -5.36 -35.88
CA THR A 388 -2.67 -4.27 -34.98
C THR A 388 -1.46 -3.51 -34.47
N LEU A 389 -1.62 -2.19 -34.20
CA LEU A 389 -0.54 -1.38 -33.62
C LEU A 389 -0.03 -1.96 -32.29
N LEU A 390 -0.93 -2.58 -31.54
CA LEU A 390 -0.59 -3.20 -30.27
C LEU A 390 0.16 -4.54 -30.46
N GLY A 391 -0.19 -5.30 -31.50
CA GLY A 391 0.55 -6.51 -31.89
C GLY A 391 2.00 -6.18 -32.24
N ILE A 392 2.23 -5.20 -33.12
CA ILE A 392 3.57 -4.73 -33.49
C ILE A 392 4.36 -4.26 -32.25
N ALA A 393 3.68 -3.56 -31.30
CA ALA A 393 4.33 -3.15 -30.06
C ALA A 393 4.74 -4.35 -29.18
N TYR A 394 3.91 -5.38 -29.09
CA TYR A 394 4.24 -6.61 -28.33
C TYR A 394 5.39 -7.39 -29.00
N ASP A 395 5.39 -7.52 -30.30
CA ASP A 395 6.47 -8.16 -31.06
C ASP A 395 7.81 -7.40 -30.93
N SER A 396 7.72 -6.08 -30.68
CA SER A 396 8.87 -5.23 -30.39
C SER A 396 9.31 -5.25 -28.91
N GLY A 397 8.67 -6.08 -28.04
CA GLY A 397 9.06 -6.29 -26.67
C GLY A 397 8.30 -5.42 -25.64
N PHE A 398 7.29 -4.66 -26.00
CA PHE A 398 6.42 -4.01 -25.01
C PHE A 398 5.49 -5.05 -24.36
N ASN A 399 5.24 -4.90 -23.06
CA ASN A 399 4.32 -5.76 -22.31
C ASN A 399 2.97 -5.11 -21.97
N SER A 400 2.79 -3.83 -22.32
CA SER A 400 1.52 -3.14 -22.10
C SER A 400 1.29 -1.99 -23.09
N LYS A 401 0.01 -1.79 -23.44
CA LYS A 401 -0.43 -0.66 -24.27
C LYS A 401 -0.07 0.70 -23.64
N ALA A 402 -0.16 0.80 -22.31
CA ALA A 402 0.11 2.05 -21.61
C ALA A 402 1.60 2.45 -21.72
N THR A 403 2.52 1.48 -21.49
CA THR A 403 3.96 1.69 -21.63
C THR A 403 4.33 2.05 -23.06
N PHE A 404 3.80 1.31 -24.05
CA PHE A 404 4.01 1.59 -25.47
C PHE A 404 3.60 3.02 -25.83
N ASN A 405 2.34 3.40 -25.59
CA ASN A 405 1.85 4.73 -25.97
C ASN A 405 2.65 5.86 -25.31
N ARG A 406 3.04 5.70 -24.05
CA ARG A 406 3.85 6.70 -23.35
C ARG A 406 5.26 6.79 -23.89
N ALA A 407 5.94 5.65 -24.09
CA ALA A 407 7.29 5.60 -24.66
C ALA A 407 7.30 6.16 -26.09
N PHE A 408 6.30 5.80 -26.90
CA PHE A 408 6.17 6.29 -28.28
C PHE A 408 5.99 7.81 -28.32
N LYS A 409 5.05 8.35 -27.52
CA LYS A 409 4.84 9.79 -27.44
C LYS A 409 6.06 10.54 -26.87
N LYS A 410 6.77 9.95 -25.91
CA LYS A 410 8.00 10.54 -25.36
C LYS A 410 9.11 10.62 -26.40
N ASN A 411 9.28 9.58 -27.26
CA ASN A 411 10.33 9.50 -28.26
C ASN A 411 10.00 10.33 -29.54
N THR A 412 8.75 10.29 -30.02
CA THR A 412 8.35 10.87 -31.30
C THR A 412 7.58 12.19 -31.20
N GLY A 413 7.14 12.57 -30.00
CA GLY A 413 6.21 13.70 -29.77
C GLY A 413 4.77 13.43 -30.17
N LYS A 414 4.47 12.32 -30.87
CA LYS A 414 3.15 11.96 -31.43
C LYS A 414 2.65 10.64 -30.83
N THR A 415 1.35 10.42 -30.88
CA THR A 415 0.79 9.09 -30.63
C THR A 415 1.08 8.15 -31.79
N PRO A 416 1.09 6.82 -31.58
CA PRO A 416 1.31 5.86 -32.67
C PRO A 416 0.38 6.04 -33.85
N LYS A 417 -0.91 6.41 -33.63
CA LYS A 417 -1.89 6.66 -34.66
C LYS A 417 -1.55 7.92 -35.45
N GLU A 418 -1.31 9.05 -34.77
CA GLU A 418 -0.91 10.30 -35.42
C GLU A 418 0.37 10.15 -36.24
N PHE A 419 1.32 9.32 -35.74
CA PHE A 419 2.56 9.08 -36.50
C PHE A 419 2.33 8.36 -37.82
N ILE A 420 1.50 7.33 -37.84
CA ILE A 420 1.14 6.59 -39.06
C ILE A 420 0.40 7.50 -40.08
N GLU A 421 -0.43 8.43 -39.62
CA GLU A 421 -1.11 9.38 -40.49
C GLU A 421 -0.13 10.38 -41.17
N THR A 422 1.12 10.44 -40.70
CA THR A 422 2.18 11.27 -41.29
C THR A 422 3.20 10.50 -42.12
N LEU A 423 3.07 9.17 -42.24
CA LEU A 423 3.86 8.31 -43.15
C LEU A 423 3.22 8.26 -44.54
#